data_e1ba48ff78725621c46a1b4b066f4394
#
_entry.id   e1ba48ff78725621c46a1b4b066f4394
#
_cell.length_a   1.000
_cell.length_b   1.000
_cell.length_c   1.000
_cell.angle_alpha   90.00
_cell.angle_beta   90.00
_cell.angle_gamma   90.00
#
_symmetry.space_group_name_H-M   'P 1'
#
loop_
_entity.id
_entity.type
_entity.pdbx_description
1 polymer ?
#
loop_
_entity_poly.entity_id
_entity_poly.type
_entity_poly.pdbx_seq_one_letter_code
_entity_poly.pdbx_strand_id
1 'polypeptide(L)'
;MTAYSFSPDDLERQHTLSSATTRYDELRMRTALASMAGERAEPLSRAEALELLALNEVVIRKAGYGRQAMVRAARDAGASWTQIGAALGSTKQAAWEAHNRWAEEQAL
;
A
#
# COMPACT_ATOMS: atom_id res chain seq x y z
N MET A 1 12.61 28.29 -6.83
CA MET A 1 11.74 27.85 -5.90
C MET A 1 11.36 26.37 -6.01
N THR A 2 11.42 25.76 -5.00
CA THR A 2 11.17 24.37 -5.02
C THR A 2 9.75 24.07 -4.72
N ALA A 3 9.07 23.65 -5.68
CA ALA A 3 7.87 22.98 -5.39
C ALA A 3 8.21 21.71 -4.66
N TYR A 4 7.72 21.57 -3.48
CA TYR A 4 7.67 20.26 -2.87
C TYR A 4 6.76 19.41 -3.72
N SER A 5 7.36 18.67 -4.61
CA SER A 5 6.62 17.69 -5.37
C SER A 5 6.57 16.43 -4.56
N PHE A 6 5.41 16.11 -4.02
CA PHE A 6 5.20 14.83 -3.39
C PHE A 6 4.70 13.84 -4.44
N SER A 7 5.57 13.52 -5.41
CA SER A 7 5.19 12.47 -6.33
C SER A 7 5.35 11.12 -5.66
N PRO A 8 4.47 10.15 -5.96
CA PRO A 8 4.62 8.80 -5.43
C PRO A 8 5.97 8.19 -5.77
N ASP A 9 6.50 8.47 -6.97
CA ASP A 9 7.78 7.92 -7.40
C ASP A 9 8.93 8.41 -6.51
N ASP A 10 8.94 9.69 -6.15
CA ASP A 10 9.97 10.23 -5.27
C ASP A 10 9.84 9.70 -3.85
N LEU A 11 8.64 9.65 -3.33
CA LEU A 11 8.38 9.15 -1.98
C LEU A 11 8.68 7.65 -1.87
N GLU A 12 8.42 6.91 -2.94
CA GLU A 12 8.72 5.48 -2.98
C GLU A 12 10.23 5.22 -2.80
N ARG A 13 11.08 6.08 -3.38
CA ARG A 13 12.52 5.98 -3.21
C ARG A 13 12.98 6.41 -1.82
N GLN A 14 12.27 7.33 -1.18
CA GLN A 14 12.64 7.88 0.13
C GLN A 14 12.18 7.02 1.30
N HIS A 15 11.12 6.24 1.10
CA HIS A 15 10.49 5.48 2.18
C HIS A 15 10.63 3.97 2.01
N THR A 16 10.73 3.27 3.13
CA THR A 16 10.40 1.86 3.22
C THR A 16 8.88 1.76 3.42
N LEU A 17 8.31 0.57 3.32
CA LEU A 17 6.90 0.38 3.65
C LEU A 17 6.62 0.83 5.09
N SER A 18 7.51 0.48 6.02
CA SER A 18 7.35 0.86 7.43
C SER A 18 7.34 2.37 7.63
N SER A 19 8.30 3.10 7.06
CA SER A 19 8.36 4.55 7.24
C SER A 19 7.21 5.26 6.52
N ALA A 20 6.79 4.74 5.37
CA ALA A 20 5.66 5.30 4.63
C ALA A 20 4.35 5.14 5.43
N THR A 21 4.11 3.96 6.02
CA THR A 21 2.92 3.73 6.83
C THR A 21 2.92 4.56 8.10
N THR A 22 4.08 4.74 8.73
CA THR A 22 4.19 5.59 9.93
C THR A 22 3.79 7.03 9.62
N ARG A 23 4.33 7.60 8.56
CA ARG A 23 3.98 8.97 8.17
C ARG A 23 2.54 9.09 7.71
N TYR A 24 2.06 8.10 6.96
CA TYR A 24 0.68 8.00 6.52
C TYR A 24 -0.28 8.02 7.71
N ASP A 25 0.01 7.22 8.73
CA ASP A 25 -0.83 7.14 9.93
C ASP A 25 -0.82 8.45 10.73
N GLU A 26 0.34 9.10 10.84
CA GLU A 26 0.43 10.41 11.51
C GLU A 26 -0.52 11.42 10.87
N LEU A 27 -0.48 11.54 9.54
CA LEU A 27 -1.29 12.51 8.84
C LEU A 27 -2.77 12.16 8.88
N ARG A 28 -3.10 10.87 8.77
CA ARG A 28 -4.49 10.42 8.91
C ARG A 28 -5.03 10.67 10.30
N MET A 29 -4.23 10.43 11.32
CA MET A 29 -4.64 10.67 12.70
C MET A 29 -4.93 12.17 12.93
N ARG A 30 -4.07 13.03 12.42
CA ARG A 30 -4.29 14.48 12.54
C ARG A 30 -5.58 14.90 11.84
N THR A 31 -5.86 14.34 10.67
CA THR A 31 -7.10 14.62 9.94
C THR A 31 -8.33 14.18 10.75
N ALA A 32 -8.27 12.97 11.33
CA ALA A 32 -9.36 12.44 12.13
C ALA A 32 -9.59 13.29 13.40
N LEU A 33 -8.52 13.66 14.09
CA LEU A 33 -8.61 14.50 15.28
C LEU A 33 -9.15 15.89 14.97
N ALA A 34 -8.73 16.48 13.85
CA ALA A 34 -9.23 17.77 13.38
C ALA A 34 -10.73 17.71 13.14
N SER A 35 -11.21 16.64 12.51
CA SER A 35 -12.63 16.42 12.24
C SER A 35 -13.45 16.31 13.55
N MET A 36 -12.88 15.70 14.58
CA MET A 36 -13.57 15.51 15.86
C MET A 36 -13.54 16.76 16.76
N ALA A 37 -12.47 17.54 16.68
CA ALA A 37 -12.26 18.68 17.55
C ALA A 37 -12.87 20.00 17.02
N GLY A 38 -13.37 19.99 15.79
CA GLY A 38 -13.97 21.17 15.18
C GLY A 38 -12.97 22.31 15.04
N GLU A 39 -13.36 23.52 15.47
CA GLU A 39 -12.53 24.72 15.31
C GLU A 39 -11.23 24.71 16.13
N ARG A 40 -11.08 23.78 17.06
CA ARG A 40 -9.90 23.73 17.93
C ARG A 40 -8.72 22.95 17.35
N ALA A 41 -8.91 22.30 16.22
CA ALA A 41 -7.87 21.49 15.63
C ALA A 41 -7.32 22.16 14.39
N GLU A 42 -6.01 22.06 14.21
CA GLU A 42 -5.37 22.53 13.00
C GLU A 42 -5.53 21.47 11.90
N PRO A 43 -6.18 21.80 10.80
CA PRO A 43 -6.26 20.88 9.66
C PRO A 43 -4.87 20.72 9.04
N LEU A 44 -4.72 19.73 8.21
CA LEU A 44 -3.51 19.58 7.43
C LEU A 44 -3.33 20.79 6.51
N SER A 45 -2.08 21.22 6.34
CA SER A 45 -1.74 22.18 5.31
C SER A 45 -1.99 21.55 3.93
N ARG A 46 -2.01 22.38 2.89
CA ARG A 46 -2.13 21.88 1.52
C ARG A 46 -1.01 20.89 1.21
N ALA A 47 0.23 21.22 1.59
CA ALA A 47 1.37 20.35 1.36
C ALA A 47 1.21 19.03 2.07
N GLU A 48 0.78 19.03 3.32
CA GLU A 48 0.57 17.82 4.10
C GLU A 48 -0.57 16.96 3.53
N ALA A 49 -1.64 17.59 3.05
CA ALA A 49 -2.74 16.85 2.42
C ALA A 49 -2.29 16.17 1.13
N LEU A 50 -1.46 16.86 0.33
CA LEU A 50 -0.91 16.26 -0.89
C LEU A 50 0.09 15.15 -0.56
N GLU A 51 0.90 15.34 0.46
CA GLU A 51 1.81 14.30 0.95
C GLU A 51 1.02 13.06 1.37
N LEU A 52 -0.09 13.24 2.09
CA LEU A 52 -0.94 12.13 2.51
C LEU A 52 -1.49 11.34 1.31
N LEU A 53 -1.95 12.04 0.28
CA LEU A 53 -2.44 11.38 -0.94
C LEU A 53 -1.33 10.57 -1.62
N ALA A 54 -0.13 11.15 -1.72
CA ALA A 54 0.99 10.47 -2.35
C ALA A 54 1.47 9.29 -1.51
N LEU A 55 1.47 9.41 -0.18
CA LEU A 55 1.81 8.32 0.72
C LEU A 55 0.82 7.16 0.62
N ASN A 56 -0.46 7.47 0.46
CA ASN A 56 -1.49 6.45 0.24
C ASN A 56 -1.12 5.58 -0.96
N GLU A 57 -0.74 6.20 -2.07
CA GLU A 57 -0.32 5.49 -3.28
C GLU A 57 0.95 4.66 -3.04
N VAL A 58 1.93 5.24 -2.33
CA VAL A 58 3.19 4.54 -2.01
C VAL A 58 2.94 3.31 -1.16
N VAL A 59 2.08 3.44 -0.14
CA VAL A 59 1.73 2.30 0.73
C VAL A 59 1.07 1.18 -0.09
N ILE A 60 0.14 1.53 -0.97
CA ILE A 60 -0.53 0.55 -1.84
C ILE A 60 0.49 -0.18 -2.71
N ARG A 61 1.39 0.57 -3.37
CA ARG A 61 2.43 0.00 -4.23
C ARG A 61 3.35 -0.94 -3.47
N LYS A 62 3.94 -0.44 -2.39
CA LYS A 62 4.94 -1.22 -1.63
C LYS A 62 4.33 -2.46 -0.98
N ALA A 63 3.12 -2.36 -0.47
CA ALA A 63 2.42 -3.50 0.10
C ALA A 63 2.11 -4.56 -0.97
N GLY A 64 1.91 -4.13 -2.22
CA GLY A 64 1.58 -5.04 -3.32
C GLY A 64 2.77 -5.72 -3.98
N TYR A 65 3.97 -5.16 -3.88
CA TYR A 65 5.13 -5.67 -4.63
C TYR A 65 5.50 -7.11 -4.31
N GLY A 66 5.32 -7.54 -3.09
CA GLY A 66 5.66 -8.90 -2.67
C GLY A 66 4.50 -9.89 -2.72
N ARG A 67 3.35 -9.49 -3.25
CA ARG A 67 2.14 -10.33 -3.17
C ARG A 67 2.34 -11.74 -3.72
N GLN A 68 2.89 -11.86 -4.91
CA GLN A 68 3.02 -13.19 -5.53
C GLN A 68 4.09 -14.03 -4.89
N ALA A 69 5.11 -13.41 -4.32
CA ALA A 69 6.09 -14.15 -3.51
C ALA A 69 5.45 -14.69 -2.23
N MET A 70 4.52 -13.93 -1.62
CA MET A 70 3.76 -14.41 -0.46
C MET A 70 2.79 -15.53 -0.84
N VAL A 71 2.17 -15.45 -2.02
CA VAL A 71 1.33 -16.54 -2.53
C VAL A 71 2.16 -17.83 -2.70
N ARG A 72 3.36 -17.71 -3.26
CA ARG A 72 4.27 -18.86 -3.39
C ARG A 72 4.60 -19.44 -2.01
N ALA A 73 4.92 -18.61 -1.04
CA ALA A 73 5.20 -19.05 0.32
C ALA A 73 4.00 -19.80 0.93
N ALA A 74 2.78 -19.31 0.70
CA ALA A 74 1.58 -19.98 1.17
C ALA A 74 1.39 -21.35 0.51
N ARG A 75 1.63 -21.45 -0.80
CA ARG A 75 1.60 -22.73 -1.51
C ARG A 75 2.64 -23.71 -0.97
N ASP A 76 3.86 -23.22 -0.77
CA ASP A 76 4.95 -24.05 -0.23
C ASP A 76 4.63 -24.53 1.19
N ALA A 77 3.88 -23.74 1.94
CA ALA A 77 3.41 -24.10 3.28
C ALA A 77 2.19 -25.05 3.26
N GLY A 78 1.69 -25.40 2.08
CA GLY A 78 0.60 -26.36 1.92
C GLY A 78 -0.79 -25.76 1.73
N ALA A 79 -0.91 -24.44 1.57
CA ALA A 79 -2.21 -23.83 1.36
C ALA A 79 -2.78 -24.20 -0.02
N SER A 80 -4.08 -24.48 -0.07
CA SER A 80 -4.78 -24.72 -1.32
C SER A 80 -5.08 -23.42 -2.03
N TRP A 81 -5.36 -23.49 -3.32
CA TRP A 81 -5.79 -22.30 -4.08
C TRP A 81 -7.11 -21.73 -3.56
N THR A 82 -7.99 -22.59 -3.04
CA THR A 82 -9.22 -22.13 -2.39
C THR A 82 -8.91 -21.28 -1.16
N GLN A 83 -7.96 -21.73 -0.33
CA GLN A 83 -7.55 -21.00 0.86
C GLN A 83 -6.86 -19.68 0.49
N ILE A 84 -6.00 -19.71 -0.51
CA ILE A 84 -5.30 -18.51 -0.98
C ILE A 84 -6.30 -17.50 -1.55
N GLY A 85 -7.23 -17.96 -2.38
CA GLY A 85 -8.28 -17.10 -2.90
C GLY A 85 -9.07 -16.43 -1.79
N ALA A 86 -9.47 -17.20 -0.78
CA ALA A 86 -10.18 -16.66 0.38
C ALA A 86 -9.34 -15.62 1.12
N ALA A 87 -8.06 -15.90 1.33
CA ALA A 87 -7.14 -14.96 2.02
C ALA A 87 -6.96 -13.65 1.24
N LEU A 88 -7.03 -13.71 -0.09
CA LEU A 88 -6.90 -12.53 -0.94
C LEU A 88 -8.23 -11.80 -1.16
N GLY A 89 -9.34 -12.35 -0.66
CA GLY A 89 -10.66 -11.81 -0.94
C GLY A 89 -11.08 -12.00 -2.39
N SER A 90 -10.57 -13.06 -3.05
CA SER A 90 -10.85 -13.34 -4.46
C SER A 90 -11.29 -14.80 -4.64
N THR A 91 -11.51 -15.21 -5.88
CA THR A 91 -11.85 -16.60 -6.18
C THR A 91 -10.57 -17.43 -6.29
N LYS A 92 -10.72 -18.75 -6.13
CA LYS A 92 -9.66 -19.73 -6.40
C LYS A 92 -9.06 -19.51 -7.78
N GLN A 93 -9.91 -19.35 -8.79
CA GLN A 93 -9.50 -19.20 -10.18
C GLN A 93 -8.70 -17.91 -10.40
N ALA A 94 -9.18 -16.79 -9.86
CA ALA A 94 -8.50 -15.51 -9.99
C ALA A 94 -7.13 -15.54 -9.33
N ALA A 95 -7.03 -16.16 -8.14
CA ALA A 95 -5.76 -16.30 -7.43
C ALA A 95 -4.76 -17.13 -8.23
N TRP A 96 -5.21 -18.24 -8.78
CA TRP A 96 -4.38 -19.13 -9.60
C TRP A 96 -3.90 -18.44 -10.88
N GLU A 97 -4.81 -17.77 -11.57
CA GLU A 97 -4.48 -17.08 -12.82
C GLU A 97 -3.45 -15.96 -12.60
N ALA A 98 -3.65 -15.15 -11.57
CA ALA A 98 -2.73 -14.06 -11.25
C ALA A 98 -1.33 -14.60 -10.93
N HIS A 99 -1.25 -15.67 -10.14
CA HIS A 99 0.03 -16.28 -9.80
C HIS A 99 0.70 -16.91 -11.01
N ASN A 100 -0.07 -17.60 -11.83
CA ASN A 100 0.46 -18.26 -13.02
C ASN A 100 1.03 -17.23 -14.01
N ARG A 101 0.34 -16.11 -14.19
CA ARG A 101 0.82 -15.02 -15.03
C ARG A 101 2.14 -14.45 -14.52
N TRP A 102 2.22 -14.22 -13.21
CA TRP A 102 3.44 -13.74 -12.58
C TRP A 102 4.60 -14.74 -12.75
N ALA A 103 4.34 -16.03 -12.56
CA ALA A 103 5.34 -17.07 -12.72
C ALA A 103 5.88 -17.12 -14.17
N GLU A 104 5.01 -16.95 -15.14
CA GLU A 104 5.40 -16.89 -16.56
C GLU A 104 6.29 -15.67 -16.83
N GLU A 105 5.95 -14.52 -16.26
CA GLU A 105 6.74 -13.30 -16.40
C GLU A 105 8.13 -13.47 -15.77
N GLN A 106 8.24 -14.18 -14.66
CA GLN A 106 9.52 -14.43 -14.02
C GLN A 106 10.39 -15.42 -14.81
N ALA A 107 9.79 -16.27 -15.60
CA ALA A 107 10.50 -17.26 -16.40
C ALA A 107 11.16 -16.65 -17.64
N LEU A 108 10.78 -15.44 -18.03
CA LEU A 108 11.39 -14.72 -19.13
C LEU A 108 12.62 -13.95 -18.64
#